data_baea36581698ba3b5680cf9c56dde0e6
#
_entry.id   baea36581698ba3b5680cf9c56dde0e6
#
_cell.length_a   1.000
_cell.length_b   1.000
_cell.length_c   1.000
_cell.angle_alpha   90.00
_cell.angle_beta   90.00
_cell.angle_gamma   90.00
#
_symmetry.space_group_name_H-M   'P 1'
#
loop_
_entity.id
_entity.type
_entity.pdbx_description
1 polymer ?
#
loop_
_entity_poly.entity_id
_entity_poly.type
_entity_poly.pdbx_seq_one_letter_code
_entity_poly.pdbx_strand_id
1 'polypeptide(L)'
;MKFTFSTLGYVLLMAMAFPVFAAPSNDETYKKLEAFSKVLGYIEDHYIEKVSTTQLIDDALRGITSSLDPHTTYLPPDLYKQMKVDTSGEFGGVGIELGYNQEKELVVIAPTEDGPAIKQGVLPGDRILSIDGKSTANWSLMETVKKVRGARGTTVRMMLQHKDDPKAFEVILKREIMHIQSVEYKLLNDGIGYIQVKSFQEKTDQEVERAFAKLQAQASKSDGKLQGLILDLRNDPGGLLDQAVAVADLFLDDGVIVSTRGRDNLLQGEAKAQVQGTLPYVPMITIINEGTASAAEIVAGALQDLGRSPLLGTPSFGKGSVQNIIDLEDGSALKITIARYFTPKGRPIQNVGNQPDIYVSSITPVLDEIDMVREKDLQGRIETIEESGLQKTKDKTGKTEPLKVVDIQLKTAQEYLKSSSFFQNKEAKRQ
;
A
#
# COMPACT_ATOMS: atom_id res chain seq x y z
N MET A 1 -9.29 -37.77 -86.73
CA MET A 1 -9.92 -38.55 -85.66
C MET A 1 -9.23 -38.22 -84.34
N LYS A 2 -9.78 -37.31 -83.57
CA LYS A 2 -9.30 -36.97 -82.19
C LYS A 2 -10.55 -36.74 -81.36
N PHE A 3 -10.81 -37.64 -80.45
CA PHE A 3 -11.83 -37.53 -79.39
C PHE A 3 -11.34 -36.72 -78.27
N THR A 4 -12.05 -35.66 -77.89
CA THR A 4 -11.85 -34.90 -76.66
C THR A 4 -12.93 -35.29 -75.66
N PHE A 5 -12.51 -35.88 -74.51
CA PHE A 5 -13.35 -36.13 -73.35
C PHE A 5 -13.35 -34.89 -72.44
N SER A 6 -14.54 -34.32 -72.25
CA SER A 6 -14.80 -33.27 -71.28
C SER A 6 -15.23 -33.91 -69.96
N THR A 7 -14.40 -33.79 -68.91
CA THR A 7 -14.74 -34.21 -67.55
C THR A 7 -15.35 -33.03 -66.76
N LEU A 8 -16.65 -33.12 -66.51
CA LEU A 8 -17.42 -32.19 -65.68
C LEU A 8 -17.17 -32.54 -64.25
N GLY A 9 -16.36 -31.73 -63.50
CA GLY A 9 -16.11 -31.87 -62.06
C GLY A 9 -17.26 -31.27 -61.22
N TYR A 10 -18.02 -32.12 -60.56
CA TYR A 10 -18.95 -31.68 -59.48
C TYR A 10 -18.21 -31.26 -58.27
N VAL A 11 -18.21 -29.95 -57.92
CA VAL A 11 -17.76 -29.44 -56.64
C VAL A 11 -18.91 -29.60 -55.64
N LEU A 12 -18.79 -30.57 -54.73
CA LEU A 12 -19.71 -30.78 -53.63
C LEU A 12 -19.38 -29.76 -52.54
N LEU A 13 -20.17 -28.68 -52.41
CA LEU A 13 -20.06 -27.70 -51.34
C LEU A 13 -20.63 -28.32 -50.05
N MET A 14 -19.75 -28.85 -49.19
CA MET A 14 -20.10 -29.32 -47.84
C MET A 14 -20.29 -28.10 -46.93
N ALA A 15 -21.54 -27.67 -46.73
CA ALA A 15 -21.86 -26.64 -45.72
C ALA A 15 -21.61 -27.21 -44.32
N MET A 16 -20.48 -26.87 -43.72
CA MET A 16 -20.26 -27.09 -42.29
C MET A 16 -21.18 -26.18 -41.50
N ALA A 17 -22.27 -26.74 -41.00
CA ALA A 17 -23.09 -26.08 -39.98
C ALA A 17 -22.28 -26.03 -38.67
N PHE A 18 -21.66 -24.89 -38.38
CA PHE A 18 -21.15 -24.64 -37.02
C PHE A 18 -22.35 -24.52 -36.08
N PRO A 19 -22.36 -25.26 -34.95
CA PRO A 19 -23.36 -25.05 -33.93
C PRO A 19 -23.20 -23.62 -33.38
N VAL A 20 -24.17 -22.78 -33.68
CA VAL A 20 -24.32 -21.49 -32.99
C VAL A 20 -24.66 -21.82 -31.55
N PHE A 21 -23.70 -21.79 -30.66
CA PHE A 21 -23.97 -21.76 -29.22
C PHE A 21 -24.75 -20.47 -28.95
N ALA A 22 -26.07 -20.60 -28.81
CA ALA A 22 -26.91 -19.52 -28.29
C ALA A 22 -26.37 -19.15 -26.90
N ALA A 23 -25.89 -17.94 -26.76
CA ALA A 23 -25.60 -17.38 -25.43
C ALA A 23 -26.88 -17.51 -24.58
N PRO A 24 -26.79 -17.83 -23.27
CA PRO A 24 -27.96 -17.92 -22.43
C PRO A 24 -28.76 -16.63 -22.55
N SER A 25 -30.08 -16.76 -22.72
CA SER A 25 -30.96 -15.61 -22.91
C SER A 25 -30.85 -14.68 -21.68
N ASN A 26 -30.38 -13.47 -21.87
CA ASN A 26 -30.25 -12.41 -20.84
C ASN A 26 -31.62 -11.90 -20.32
N ASP A 27 -32.73 -12.57 -20.67
CA ASP A 27 -34.08 -12.13 -20.36
C ASP A 27 -34.33 -11.98 -18.84
N GLU A 28 -33.80 -12.88 -18.03
CA GLU A 28 -33.90 -12.79 -16.56
C GLU A 28 -33.10 -11.60 -15.98
N THR A 29 -31.91 -11.38 -16.52
CA THR A 29 -31.05 -10.24 -16.12
C THR A 29 -31.73 -8.91 -16.46
N TYR A 30 -32.31 -8.77 -17.65
CA TYR A 30 -33.05 -7.57 -18.04
C TYR A 30 -34.29 -7.33 -17.17
N LYS A 31 -35.04 -8.37 -16.82
CA LYS A 31 -36.17 -8.26 -15.89
C LYS A 31 -35.75 -7.79 -14.50
N LYS A 32 -34.58 -8.25 -14.02
CA LYS A 32 -34.02 -7.78 -12.73
C LYS A 32 -33.57 -6.32 -12.80
N LEU A 33 -32.96 -5.89 -13.88
CA LEU A 33 -32.59 -4.49 -14.10
C LEU A 33 -33.82 -3.57 -14.20
N GLU A 34 -34.90 -4.03 -14.86
CA GLU A 34 -36.17 -3.31 -14.87
C GLU A 34 -36.78 -3.17 -13.47
N ALA A 35 -36.78 -4.27 -12.68
CA ALA A 35 -37.22 -4.21 -11.30
C ALA A 35 -36.39 -3.26 -10.44
N PHE A 36 -35.07 -3.26 -10.61
CA PHE A 36 -34.15 -2.32 -9.94
C PHE A 36 -34.50 -0.87 -10.26
N SER A 37 -34.70 -0.55 -11.55
CA SER A 37 -35.08 0.80 -11.99
C SER A 37 -36.42 1.25 -11.43
N LYS A 38 -37.42 0.34 -11.38
CA LYS A 38 -38.74 0.63 -10.78
C LYS A 38 -38.63 0.91 -9.28
N VAL A 39 -37.86 0.11 -8.54
CA VAL A 39 -37.63 0.30 -7.10
C VAL A 39 -36.98 1.66 -6.85
N LEU A 40 -35.95 2.00 -7.64
CA LEU A 40 -35.26 3.28 -7.53
C LEU A 40 -36.23 4.46 -7.73
N GLY A 41 -37.08 4.42 -8.77
CA GLY A 41 -38.09 5.44 -9.03
C GLY A 41 -39.12 5.54 -7.92
N TYR A 42 -39.61 4.40 -7.38
CA TYR A 42 -40.52 4.42 -6.24
C TYR A 42 -39.92 5.05 -4.97
N ILE A 43 -38.63 4.81 -4.70
CA ILE A 43 -37.93 5.45 -3.57
C ILE A 43 -37.83 6.95 -3.80
N GLU A 44 -37.42 7.38 -5.00
CA GLU A 44 -37.32 8.82 -5.34
C GLU A 44 -38.65 9.55 -5.18
N ASP A 45 -39.73 8.94 -5.63
CA ASP A 45 -41.06 9.55 -5.63
C ASP A 45 -41.79 9.53 -4.28
N HIS A 46 -41.53 8.50 -3.43
CA HIS A 46 -42.39 8.21 -2.28
C HIS A 46 -41.66 8.15 -0.95
N TYR A 47 -40.31 8.16 -0.91
CA TYR A 47 -39.61 8.16 0.36
C TYR A 47 -39.89 9.44 1.15
N ILE A 48 -40.04 9.33 2.47
CA ILE A 48 -40.45 10.43 3.35
C ILE A 48 -39.51 11.65 3.29
N GLU A 49 -38.24 11.41 3.03
CA GLU A 49 -37.19 12.43 2.90
C GLU A 49 -36.68 12.49 1.47
N LYS A 50 -36.17 13.68 1.05
CA LYS A 50 -35.51 13.79 -0.26
C LYS A 50 -34.22 13.00 -0.30
N VAL A 51 -34.12 12.11 -1.26
CA VAL A 51 -32.91 11.28 -1.51
C VAL A 51 -32.22 11.70 -2.81
N SER A 52 -30.93 11.43 -2.90
CA SER A 52 -30.16 11.60 -4.13
C SER A 52 -30.14 10.28 -4.90
N THR A 53 -30.72 10.25 -6.08
CA THR A 53 -30.71 9.09 -6.97
C THR A 53 -29.28 8.64 -7.29
N THR A 54 -28.36 9.58 -7.51
CA THR A 54 -26.94 9.29 -7.72
C THR A 54 -26.34 8.55 -6.51
N GLN A 55 -26.64 9.03 -5.29
CA GLN A 55 -26.14 8.36 -4.08
C GLN A 55 -26.71 6.95 -3.90
N LEU A 56 -28.00 6.76 -4.22
CA LEU A 56 -28.64 5.43 -4.17
C LEU A 56 -28.01 4.46 -5.16
N ILE A 57 -27.66 4.94 -6.36
CA ILE A 57 -26.95 4.12 -7.36
C ILE A 57 -25.54 3.78 -6.88
N ASP A 58 -24.79 4.75 -6.36
CA ASP A 58 -23.46 4.50 -5.80
C ASP A 58 -23.50 3.47 -4.67
N ASP A 59 -24.49 3.56 -3.78
CA ASP A 59 -24.67 2.63 -2.67
C ASP A 59 -25.08 1.22 -3.17
N ALA A 60 -25.87 1.13 -4.23
CA ALA A 60 -26.19 -0.15 -4.89
C ALA A 60 -24.95 -0.79 -5.52
N LEU A 61 -24.11 -0.01 -6.22
CA LEU A 61 -22.84 -0.48 -6.80
C LEU A 61 -21.87 -0.96 -5.72
N ARG A 62 -21.78 -0.23 -4.58
CA ARG A 62 -21.03 -0.69 -3.41
C ARG A 62 -21.61 -1.98 -2.83
N GLY A 63 -22.94 -2.10 -2.75
CA GLY A 63 -23.61 -3.32 -2.30
C GLY A 63 -23.25 -4.53 -3.16
N ILE A 64 -23.27 -4.39 -4.48
CA ILE A 64 -22.88 -5.45 -5.42
C ILE A 64 -21.42 -5.85 -5.21
N THR A 65 -20.52 -4.88 -5.14
CA THR A 65 -19.08 -5.15 -5.01
C THR A 65 -18.73 -5.77 -3.66
N SER A 66 -19.31 -5.27 -2.57
CA SER A 66 -19.06 -5.80 -1.21
C SER A 66 -19.59 -7.23 -0.98
N SER A 67 -20.51 -7.70 -1.83
CA SER A 67 -20.99 -9.08 -1.78
C SER A 67 -20.00 -10.12 -2.33
N LEU A 68 -18.92 -9.69 -2.99
CA LEU A 68 -17.94 -10.56 -3.63
C LEU A 68 -16.78 -10.89 -2.67
N ASP A 69 -16.09 -9.88 -2.18
CA ASP A 69 -14.98 -9.98 -1.24
C ASP A 69 -14.68 -8.60 -0.61
N PRO A 70 -13.88 -8.53 0.49
CA PRO A 70 -13.58 -7.27 1.19
C PRO A 70 -12.73 -6.26 0.38
N HIS A 71 -12.17 -6.67 -0.75
CA HIS A 71 -11.20 -5.88 -1.53
C HIS A 71 -11.76 -5.40 -2.87
N THR A 72 -12.84 -6.04 -3.35
CA THR A 72 -13.58 -5.58 -4.51
C THR A 72 -14.51 -4.44 -4.12
N THR A 73 -14.37 -3.29 -4.79
CA THR A 73 -15.16 -2.10 -4.46
C THR A 73 -15.39 -1.19 -5.65
N TYR A 74 -16.55 -0.55 -5.67
CA TYR A 74 -16.83 0.58 -6.54
C TYR A 74 -16.25 1.85 -5.90
N LEU A 75 -15.53 2.62 -6.69
CA LEU A 75 -14.86 3.87 -6.30
C LEU A 75 -15.55 5.04 -7.00
N PRO A 76 -16.36 5.84 -6.32
CA PRO A 76 -16.82 7.11 -6.85
C PRO A 76 -15.64 8.02 -7.25
N PRO A 77 -15.87 9.03 -8.14
CA PRO A 77 -14.81 9.85 -8.70
C PRO A 77 -13.85 10.46 -7.67
N ASP A 78 -14.37 10.95 -6.54
CA ASP A 78 -13.52 11.53 -5.48
C ASP A 78 -12.61 10.51 -4.82
N LEU A 79 -13.12 9.31 -4.51
CA LEU A 79 -12.34 8.24 -3.90
C LEU A 79 -11.32 7.67 -4.88
N TYR A 80 -11.70 7.54 -6.16
CA TYR A 80 -10.77 7.10 -7.20
C TYR A 80 -9.63 8.10 -7.39
N LYS A 81 -9.92 9.40 -7.39
CA LYS A 81 -8.90 10.44 -7.44
C LYS A 81 -7.95 10.37 -6.24
N GLN A 82 -8.48 10.14 -5.03
CA GLN A 82 -7.64 9.98 -3.84
C GLN A 82 -6.75 8.73 -3.96
N MET A 83 -7.29 7.60 -4.41
CA MET A 83 -6.52 6.39 -4.63
C MET A 83 -5.38 6.60 -5.65
N LYS A 84 -5.61 7.36 -6.73
CA LYS A 84 -4.54 7.72 -7.69
C LYS A 84 -3.42 8.52 -7.02
N VAL A 85 -3.76 9.43 -6.11
CA VAL A 85 -2.77 10.18 -5.32
C VAL A 85 -1.98 9.25 -4.41
N ASP A 86 -2.66 8.35 -3.70
CA ASP A 86 -2.01 7.42 -2.78
C ASP A 86 -1.07 6.44 -3.54
N THR A 87 -1.45 6.06 -4.75
CA THR A 87 -0.70 5.15 -5.62
C THR A 87 0.51 5.83 -6.27
N SER A 88 0.31 7.05 -6.79
CA SER A 88 1.41 7.81 -7.40
C SER A 88 2.39 8.37 -6.37
N GLY A 89 1.97 8.54 -5.12
CA GLY A 89 2.73 9.25 -4.10
C GLY A 89 2.87 10.75 -4.39
N GLU A 90 2.12 11.28 -5.36
CA GLU A 90 2.21 12.66 -5.79
C GLU A 90 0.86 13.38 -5.64
N PHE A 91 0.89 14.58 -5.09
CA PHE A 91 -0.30 15.43 -5.01
C PHE A 91 0.04 16.91 -5.21
N GLY A 92 -0.92 17.68 -5.68
CA GLY A 92 -0.76 19.13 -5.75
C GLY A 92 -0.98 19.75 -4.36
N GLY A 93 0.03 20.42 -3.85
CA GLY A 93 0.04 21.00 -2.51
C GLY A 93 0.99 22.18 -2.38
N VAL A 94 1.10 22.72 -1.18
CA VAL A 94 1.94 23.88 -0.89
C VAL A 94 3.12 23.58 0.02
N GLY A 95 3.34 22.29 0.35
CA GLY A 95 4.48 21.86 1.15
C GLY A 95 4.35 22.27 2.62
N ILE A 96 3.25 21.92 3.28
CA ILE A 96 3.06 22.07 4.73
C ILE A 96 2.49 20.80 5.34
N GLU A 97 3.02 20.40 6.46
CA GLU A 97 2.42 19.43 7.36
C GLU A 97 1.49 20.16 8.33
N LEU A 98 0.26 19.67 8.46
CA LEU A 98 -0.80 20.31 9.24
C LEU A 98 -1.11 19.48 10.48
N GLY A 99 -1.44 20.16 11.57
CA GLY A 99 -1.84 19.53 12.82
C GLY A 99 -2.59 20.48 13.74
N TYR A 100 -2.78 20.05 15.00
CA TYR A 100 -3.33 20.87 16.06
C TYR A 100 -2.28 21.13 17.14
N ASN A 101 -2.27 22.35 17.68
CA ASN A 101 -1.54 22.66 18.90
C ASN A 101 -2.28 22.17 20.16
N GLN A 102 -1.72 22.44 21.35
CA GLN A 102 -2.34 22.06 22.62
C GLN A 102 -3.69 22.75 22.86
N GLU A 103 -3.89 23.92 22.29
CA GLU A 103 -5.11 24.72 22.33
C GLU A 103 -6.16 24.28 21.28
N LYS A 104 -5.90 23.18 20.55
CA LYS A 104 -6.72 22.63 19.45
C LYS A 104 -6.92 23.59 18.27
N GLU A 105 -5.96 24.48 18.05
CA GLU A 105 -5.95 25.36 16.90
C GLU A 105 -5.15 24.70 15.74
N LEU A 106 -5.58 24.92 14.51
CA LEU A 106 -4.88 24.46 13.32
C LEU A 106 -3.55 25.20 13.17
N VAL A 107 -2.46 24.43 13.06
CA VAL A 107 -1.11 24.96 12.92
C VAL A 107 -0.34 24.25 11.83
N VAL A 108 0.68 24.91 11.31
CA VAL A 108 1.74 24.32 10.51
C VAL A 108 2.68 23.57 11.45
N ILE A 109 2.74 22.24 11.37
CA ILE A 109 3.71 21.43 12.11
C ILE A 109 5.10 21.66 11.55
N ALA A 110 5.26 21.50 10.23
CA ALA A 110 6.49 21.78 9.51
C ALA A 110 6.21 22.16 8.04
N PRO A 111 6.89 23.17 7.48
CA PRO A 111 6.95 23.33 6.03
C PRO A 111 7.95 22.32 5.45
N THR A 112 7.65 21.79 4.25
CA THR A 112 8.55 20.91 3.51
C THR A 112 9.78 21.70 3.01
N GLU A 113 10.98 21.13 3.13
CA GLU A 113 12.19 21.69 2.54
C GLU A 113 11.97 21.94 1.03
N ASP A 114 12.42 23.09 0.53
CA ASP A 114 12.23 23.53 -0.86
C ASP A 114 10.78 23.72 -1.33
N GLY A 115 9.80 23.53 -0.46
CA GLY A 115 8.38 23.70 -0.77
C GLY A 115 7.96 25.15 -1.02
N PRO A 116 6.77 25.38 -1.62
CA PRO A 116 6.22 26.74 -1.83
C PRO A 116 6.06 27.52 -0.53
N ALA A 117 5.64 26.89 0.56
CA ALA A 117 5.33 27.55 1.81
C ALA A 117 6.58 28.11 2.49
N ILE A 118 7.66 27.34 2.60
CA ILE A 118 8.90 27.79 3.23
C ILE A 118 9.53 28.99 2.47
N LYS A 119 9.42 29.00 1.14
CA LYS A 119 9.89 30.11 0.29
C LYS A 119 9.12 31.42 0.52
N GLN A 120 7.91 31.33 1.07
CA GLN A 120 7.06 32.48 1.42
C GLN A 120 7.09 32.81 2.92
N GLY A 121 8.05 32.25 3.67
CA GLY A 121 8.27 32.58 5.08
C GLY A 121 7.33 31.88 6.06
N VAL A 122 6.65 30.81 5.65
CA VAL A 122 5.85 29.98 6.57
C VAL A 122 6.78 29.19 7.49
N LEU A 123 6.53 29.24 8.79
CA LEU A 123 7.36 28.65 9.83
C LEU A 123 6.61 27.53 10.60
N PRO A 124 7.34 26.61 11.22
CA PRO A 124 6.74 25.68 12.19
C PRO A 124 6.05 26.41 13.32
N GLY A 125 4.84 25.99 13.66
CA GLY A 125 4.02 26.59 14.69
C GLY A 125 3.12 27.72 14.25
N ASP A 126 3.18 28.15 12.99
CA ASP A 126 2.28 29.17 12.44
C ASP A 126 0.83 28.73 12.54
N ARG A 127 -0.03 29.57 13.13
CA ARG A 127 -1.47 29.34 13.22
C ARG A 127 -2.14 29.66 11.88
N ILE A 128 -3.09 28.83 11.48
CA ILE A 128 -3.84 29.02 10.24
C ILE A 128 -5.20 29.61 10.58
N LEU A 129 -5.37 30.90 10.35
CA LEU A 129 -6.56 31.64 10.73
C LEU A 129 -7.68 31.53 9.68
N SER A 130 -7.31 31.60 8.39
CA SER A 130 -8.28 31.43 7.30
C SER A 130 -7.61 30.89 6.03
N ILE A 131 -8.42 30.24 5.17
CA ILE A 131 -8.07 29.77 3.84
C ILE A 131 -9.10 30.27 2.85
N ASP A 132 -8.65 30.92 1.78
CA ASP A 132 -9.49 31.55 0.74
C ASP A 132 -10.60 32.42 1.35
N GLY A 133 -10.26 33.20 2.39
CA GLY A 133 -11.15 34.11 3.11
C GLY A 133 -12.13 33.44 4.07
N LYS A 134 -12.10 32.14 4.25
CA LYS A 134 -12.94 31.39 5.19
C LYS A 134 -12.17 31.04 6.45
N SER A 135 -12.74 31.38 7.63
CA SER A 135 -12.14 31.03 8.92
C SER A 135 -12.01 29.52 9.10
N THR A 136 -10.87 29.08 9.65
CA THR A 136 -10.55 27.66 9.91
C THR A 136 -10.94 27.20 11.31
N ALA A 137 -11.50 28.07 12.16
CA ALA A 137 -11.74 27.82 13.58
C ALA A 137 -12.56 26.54 13.89
N ASN A 138 -13.42 26.10 12.97
CA ASN A 138 -14.26 24.91 13.14
C ASN A 138 -13.99 23.83 12.09
N TRP A 139 -12.88 23.92 11.39
CA TRP A 139 -12.54 22.92 10.36
C TRP A 139 -11.82 21.73 10.97
N SER A 140 -12.16 20.56 10.48
CA SER A 140 -11.36 19.37 10.71
C SER A 140 -10.05 19.45 9.92
N LEU A 141 -9.04 18.67 10.37
CA LEU A 141 -7.77 18.55 9.64
C LEU A 141 -8.02 18.08 8.20
N MET A 142 -8.94 17.14 8.00
CA MET A 142 -9.28 16.63 6.67
C MET A 142 -9.88 17.68 5.75
N GLU A 143 -10.78 18.52 6.25
CA GLU A 143 -11.35 19.65 5.48
C GLU A 143 -10.26 20.65 5.10
N THR A 144 -9.37 20.96 6.04
CA THR A 144 -8.23 21.84 5.80
C THR A 144 -7.32 21.27 4.69
N VAL A 145 -6.94 20.00 4.79
CA VAL A 145 -6.14 19.32 3.77
C VAL A 145 -6.81 19.39 2.40
N LYS A 146 -8.13 19.12 2.31
CA LYS A 146 -8.89 19.24 1.04
C LYS A 146 -8.83 20.64 0.43
N LYS A 147 -8.76 21.70 1.24
CA LYS A 147 -8.69 23.10 0.75
C LYS A 147 -7.27 23.51 0.36
N VAL A 148 -6.27 23.02 1.11
CA VAL A 148 -4.88 23.30 0.82
C VAL A 148 -4.38 22.53 -0.40
N ARG A 149 -4.80 21.27 -0.59
CA ARG A 149 -4.54 20.48 -1.81
C ARG A 149 -5.32 21.03 -3.00
N GLY A 150 -4.83 20.76 -4.20
CA GLY A 150 -5.49 21.14 -5.45
C GLY A 150 -4.60 20.89 -6.67
N ALA A 151 -5.08 21.24 -7.86
CA ALA A 151 -4.31 21.04 -9.09
C ALA A 151 -3.01 21.86 -9.09
N ARG A 152 -1.94 21.27 -9.62
CA ARG A 152 -0.65 21.96 -9.84
C ARG A 152 -0.88 23.28 -10.56
N GLY A 153 -0.19 24.32 -10.10
CA GLY A 153 -0.24 25.66 -10.72
C GLY A 153 -1.37 26.56 -10.22
N THR A 154 -2.39 26.01 -9.55
CA THR A 154 -3.43 26.83 -8.87
C THR A 154 -2.88 27.44 -7.59
N THR A 155 -3.54 28.45 -7.06
CA THR A 155 -3.13 29.14 -5.84
C THR A 155 -4.09 28.87 -4.69
N VAL A 156 -3.60 28.99 -3.47
CA VAL A 156 -4.39 29.06 -2.24
C VAL A 156 -3.93 30.29 -1.45
N ARG A 157 -4.89 31.05 -0.93
CA ARG A 157 -4.63 32.20 -0.08
C ARG A 157 -4.80 31.81 1.37
N MET A 158 -3.79 32.04 2.20
CA MET A 158 -3.83 31.70 3.60
C MET A 158 -3.52 32.91 4.47
N MET A 159 -4.30 33.12 5.53
CA MET A 159 -4.01 34.07 6.60
C MET A 159 -3.35 33.31 7.73
N LEU A 160 -2.10 33.63 8.02
CA LEU A 160 -1.28 32.95 9.01
C LEU A 160 -0.89 33.92 10.13
N GLN A 161 -0.49 33.37 11.27
CA GLN A 161 0.07 34.11 12.38
C GLN A 161 1.22 33.33 12.99
N HIS A 162 2.40 33.95 13.07
CA HIS A 162 3.56 33.34 13.75
C HIS A 162 3.26 33.13 15.23
N LYS A 163 3.83 32.07 15.80
CA LYS A 163 3.60 31.69 17.21
C LYS A 163 3.89 32.83 18.19
N ASP A 164 4.93 33.60 17.95
CA ASP A 164 5.42 34.64 18.85
C ASP A 164 5.11 36.07 18.38
N ASP A 165 4.32 36.24 17.32
CA ASP A 165 3.90 37.52 16.79
C ASP A 165 2.36 37.61 16.72
N PRO A 166 1.72 38.60 17.40
CA PRO A 166 0.26 38.77 17.33
C PRO A 166 -0.24 39.25 15.96
N LYS A 167 0.66 39.64 15.04
CA LYS A 167 0.30 40.19 13.75
C LYS A 167 0.06 39.05 12.74
N ALA A 168 -1.17 39.00 12.22
CA ALA A 168 -1.49 38.11 11.11
C ALA A 168 -0.90 38.65 9.79
N PHE A 169 -0.50 37.73 8.92
CA PHE A 169 0.00 38.04 7.57
C PHE A 169 -0.63 37.12 6.53
N GLU A 170 -0.76 37.63 5.32
CA GLU A 170 -1.34 36.90 4.20
C GLU A 170 -0.24 36.31 3.33
N VAL A 171 -0.40 35.03 2.94
CA VAL A 171 0.44 34.39 1.94
C VAL A 171 -0.42 33.83 0.82
N ILE A 172 0.07 33.97 -0.42
CA ILE A 172 -0.52 33.35 -1.61
C ILE A 172 0.43 32.29 -2.08
N LEU A 173 0.06 31.02 -1.88
CA LEU A 173 0.89 29.87 -2.17
C LEU A 173 0.45 29.22 -3.48
N LYS A 174 1.38 29.04 -4.40
CA LYS A 174 1.14 28.31 -5.65
C LYS A 174 1.31 26.81 -5.36
N ARG A 175 0.33 26.00 -5.74
CA ARG A 175 0.41 24.54 -5.58
C ARG A 175 1.43 23.96 -6.56
N GLU A 176 2.33 23.16 -6.03
CA GLU A 176 3.31 22.37 -6.77
C GLU A 176 3.08 20.88 -6.52
N ILE A 177 3.75 20.03 -7.29
CA ILE A 177 3.73 18.59 -7.01
C ILE A 177 4.54 18.33 -5.76
N MET A 178 3.89 17.78 -4.76
CA MET A 178 4.49 17.29 -3.51
C MET A 178 4.61 15.78 -3.59
N HIS A 179 5.75 15.25 -3.13
CA HIS A 179 5.99 13.83 -3.07
C HIS A 179 5.80 13.33 -1.64
N ILE A 180 5.06 12.24 -1.50
CA ILE A 180 4.95 11.50 -0.24
C ILE A 180 6.12 10.50 -0.22
N GLN A 181 7.04 10.66 0.71
CA GLN A 181 8.15 9.72 0.85
C GLN A 181 7.66 8.34 1.26
N SER A 182 7.87 7.36 0.39
CA SER A 182 7.56 5.95 0.66
C SER A 182 8.68 5.23 1.41
N VAL A 183 9.89 5.79 1.46
CA VAL A 183 11.08 5.18 2.05
C VAL A 183 11.75 6.11 3.05
N GLU A 184 12.02 5.60 4.24
CA GLU A 184 12.91 6.22 5.22
C GLU A 184 14.18 5.39 5.39
N TYR A 185 15.30 6.04 5.70
CA TYR A 185 16.56 5.36 5.91
C TYR A 185 17.41 6.04 6.97
N LYS A 186 18.24 5.28 7.64
CA LYS A 186 19.24 5.77 8.58
C LYS A 186 20.39 4.78 8.71
N LEU A 187 21.60 5.29 8.89
CA LEU A 187 22.75 4.48 9.28
C LEU A 187 22.68 4.27 10.79
N LEU A 188 22.60 3.02 11.22
CA LEU A 188 22.65 2.61 12.63
C LEU A 188 24.10 2.43 13.07
N ASN A 189 24.29 2.18 14.37
CA ASN A 189 25.60 1.83 14.90
C ASN A 189 26.17 0.59 14.21
N ASP A 190 27.48 0.42 14.26
CA ASP A 190 28.22 -0.73 13.68
C ASP A 190 28.08 -0.85 12.15
N GLY A 191 27.83 0.25 11.44
CA GLY A 191 27.73 0.28 9.98
C GLY A 191 26.53 -0.47 9.42
N ILE A 192 25.46 -0.66 10.18
CA ILE A 192 24.24 -1.32 9.73
C ILE A 192 23.29 -0.30 9.13
N GLY A 193 22.92 -0.49 7.86
CA GLY A 193 21.90 0.30 7.19
C GLY A 193 20.50 -0.13 7.63
N TYR A 194 19.60 0.83 7.77
CA TYR A 194 18.19 0.63 7.99
C TYR A 194 17.41 1.34 6.90
N ILE A 195 16.54 0.60 6.22
CA ILE A 195 15.60 1.12 5.22
C ILE A 195 14.21 0.65 5.64
N GLN A 196 13.30 1.60 5.81
CA GLN A 196 11.88 1.33 6.03
C GLN A 196 11.11 1.69 4.77
N VAL A 197 10.32 0.75 4.26
CA VAL A 197 9.33 0.98 3.21
C VAL A 197 7.98 1.12 3.89
N LYS A 198 7.31 2.26 3.69
CA LYS A 198 6.01 2.57 4.30
C LYS A 198 4.83 2.18 3.41
N SER A 199 5.06 2.17 2.10
CA SER A 199 4.08 1.77 1.08
C SER A 199 4.78 1.61 -0.27
N PHE A 200 4.17 0.87 -1.18
CA PHE A 200 4.67 0.67 -2.54
C PHE A 200 3.95 1.61 -3.52
N GLN A 201 4.51 2.81 -3.69
CA GLN A 201 4.06 3.86 -4.61
C GLN A 201 4.92 3.85 -5.87
N GLU A 202 4.52 4.59 -6.90
CA GLU A 202 5.39 4.85 -8.06
C GLU A 202 6.78 5.34 -7.60
N LYS A 203 7.85 4.76 -8.13
CA LYS A 203 9.26 5.09 -7.84
C LYS A 203 9.78 4.65 -6.45
N THR A 204 9.06 3.80 -5.71
CA THR A 204 9.55 3.26 -4.43
C THR A 204 10.86 2.47 -4.62
N ASP A 205 11.01 1.73 -5.72
CA ASP A 205 12.25 1.07 -6.13
C ASP A 205 13.43 2.05 -6.20
N GLN A 206 13.26 3.19 -6.86
CA GLN A 206 14.28 4.24 -6.98
C GLN A 206 14.58 4.92 -5.63
N GLU A 207 13.58 5.03 -4.74
CA GLU A 207 13.81 5.55 -3.40
C GLU A 207 14.63 4.58 -2.55
N VAL A 208 14.37 3.26 -2.63
CA VAL A 208 15.17 2.22 -1.98
C VAL A 208 16.59 2.20 -2.52
N GLU A 209 16.79 2.24 -3.83
CA GLU A 209 18.11 2.30 -4.47
C GLU A 209 18.91 3.52 -3.99
N ARG A 210 18.29 4.71 -4.01
CA ARG A 210 18.92 5.96 -3.51
C ARG A 210 19.23 5.90 -2.02
N ALA A 211 18.34 5.32 -1.21
CA ALA A 211 18.58 5.13 0.22
C ALA A 211 19.79 4.23 0.46
N PHE A 212 19.87 3.11 -0.25
CA PHE A 212 21.00 2.19 -0.18
C PHE A 212 22.32 2.86 -0.56
N ALA A 213 22.36 3.60 -1.69
CA ALA A 213 23.55 4.32 -2.11
C ALA A 213 24.02 5.37 -1.10
N LYS A 214 23.07 6.10 -0.47
CA LYS A 214 23.38 7.07 0.59
C LYS A 214 23.92 6.38 1.85
N LEU A 215 23.37 5.23 2.24
CA LEU A 215 23.86 4.44 3.36
C LEU A 215 25.29 3.93 3.11
N GLN A 216 25.59 3.45 1.90
CA GLN A 216 26.94 3.06 1.52
C GLN A 216 27.92 4.24 1.61
N ALA A 217 27.53 5.41 1.11
CA ALA A 217 28.37 6.61 1.17
C ALA A 217 28.59 7.09 2.60
N GLN A 218 27.59 6.99 3.49
CA GLN A 218 27.70 7.33 4.90
C GLN A 218 28.61 6.34 5.64
N ALA A 219 28.43 5.03 5.43
CA ALA A 219 29.26 3.99 6.02
C ALA A 219 30.73 4.12 5.62
N SER A 220 31.00 4.44 4.34
CA SER A 220 32.36 4.66 3.83
C SER A 220 33.08 5.83 4.49
N LYS A 221 32.37 6.83 5.00
CA LYS A 221 32.95 7.95 5.74
C LYS A 221 33.27 7.62 7.19
N SER A 222 32.59 6.65 7.78
CA SER A 222 32.72 6.28 9.20
C SER A 222 33.67 5.10 9.40
N ASP A 223 33.40 3.94 8.81
CA ASP A 223 34.13 2.68 9.05
C ASP A 223 34.42 1.86 7.78
N GLY A 224 34.24 2.42 6.61
CA GLY A 224 34.68 1.87 5.34
C GLY A 224 33.67 1.00 4.58
N LYS A 225 32.74 0.30 5.18
CA LYS A 225 31.75 -0.55 4.51
C LYS A 225 30.43 -0.63 5.24
N LEU A 226 29.33 -0.76 4.47
CA LEU A 226 28.04 -1.19 5.00
C LEU A 226 28.16 -2.66 5.44
N GLN A 227 27.96 -2.91 6.74
CA GLN A 227 28.15 -4.24 7.35
C GLN A 227 26.92 -5.14 7.25
N GLY A 228 25.74 -4.54 7.09
CA GLY A 228 24.48 -5.23 6.95
C GLY A 228 23.35 -4.27 6.62
N LEU A 229 22.21 -4.82 6.23
CA LEU A 229 21.00 -4.07 5.91
C LEU A 229 19.79 -4.65 6.64
N ILE A 230 19.03 -3.78 7.29
CA ILE A 230 17.70 -4.09 7.82
C ILE A 230 16.68 -3.47 6.88
N LEU A 231 15.83 -4.30 6.26
CA LEU A 231 14.65 -3.86 5.52
C LEU A 231 13.43 -3.98 6.42
N ASP A 232 12.84 -2.85 6.79
CA ASP A 232 11.67 -2.81 7.66
C ASP A 232 10.40 -2.63 6.83
N LEU A 233 9.55 -3.66 6.83
CA LEU A 233 8.25 -3.69 6.16
C LEU A 233 7.09 -3.66 7.18
N ARG A 234 7.36 -3.37 8.42
CA ARG A 234 6.30 -3.29 9.46
C ARG A 234 5.33 -2.16 9.15
N ASN A 235 4.04 -2.47 9.32
CA ASN A 235 2.93 -1.54 9.08
C ASN A 235 2.86 -1.00 7.64
N ASP A 236 3.48 -1.69 6.69
CA ASP A 236 3.37 -1.39 5.27
C ASP A 236 2.13 -2.10 4.68
N PRO A 237 1.07 -1.37 4.30
CA PRO A 237 -0.16 -1.97 3.79
C PRO A 237 -0.01 -2.53 2.36
N GLY A 238 1.16 -2.36 1.76
CA GLY A 238 1.45 -2.72 0.38
C GLY A 238 1.31 -1.55 -0.59
N GLY A 239 0.82 -1.82 -1.79
CA GLY A 239 0.68 -0.85 -2.87
C GLY A 239 0.77 -1.52 -4.23
N LEU A 240 1.54 -0.94 -5.14
CA LEU A 240 1.72 -1.39 -6.51
C LEU A 240 2.50 -2.70 -6.60
N LEU A 241 1.97 -3.65 -7.37
CA LEU A 241 2.62 -4.94 -7.63
C LEU A 241 3.96 -4.79 -8.36
N ASP A 242 4.00 -3.96 -9.40
CA ASP A 242 5.21 -3.69 -10.17
C ASP A 242 6.32 -3.10 -9.31
N GLN A 243 5.98 -2.26 -8.35
CA GLN A 243 6.93 -1.71 -7.39
C GLN A 243 7.42 -2.74 -6.37
N ALA A 244 6.56 -3.66 -5.93
CA ALA A 244 7.01 -4.78 -5.10
C ALA A 244 7.99 -5.69 -5.85
N VAL A 245 7.70 -5.98 -7.12
CA VAL A 245 8.61 -6.74 -7.99
C VAL A 245 9.93 -6.00 -8.16
N ALA A 246 9.90 -4.70 -8.50
CA ALA A 246 11.10 -3.91 -8.71
C ALA A 246 11.96 -3.80 -7.43
N VAL A 247 11.35 -3.59 -6.26
CA VAL A 247 12.07 -3.56 -4.98
C VAL A 247 12.68 -4.92 -4.61
N ALA A 248 11.95 -6.03 -4.85
CA ALA A 248 12.50 -7.36 -4.62
C ALA A 248 13.68 -7.66 -5.56
N ASP A 249 13.57 -7.24 -6.83
CA ASP A 249 14.58 -7.38 -7.86
C ASP A 249 15.89 -6.68 -7.51
N LEU A 250 15.84 -5.54 -6.82
CA LEU A 250 17.06 -4.87 -6.30
C LEU A 250 17.93 -5.75 -5.40
N PHE A 251 17.40 -6.80 -4.81
CA PHE A 251 18.10 -7.66 -3.85
C PHE A 251 18.30 -9.10 -4.35
N LEU A 252 17.76 -9.45 -5.52
CA LEU A 252 17.75 -10.81 -6.06
C LEU A 252 18.40 -10.85 -7.44
N ASP A 253 19.23 -11.85 -7.68
CA ASP A 253 19.93 -12.04 -8.97
C ASP A 253 19.15 -12.93 -9.93
N ASP A 254 18.31 -13.84 -9.42
CA ASP A 254 17.58 -14.84 -10.21
C ASP A 254 16.39 -15.40 -9.41
N GLY A 255 15.52 -16.09 -10.11
CA GLY A 255 14.36 -16.77 -9.55
C GLY A 255 13.03 -16.05 -9.79
N VAL A 256 11.93 -16.76 -9.57
CA VAL A 256 10.59 -16.19 -9.60
C VAL A 256 10.40 -15.37 -8.33
N ILE A 257 10.01 -14.10 -8.47
CA ILE A 257 9.66 -13.21 -7.34
C ILE A 257 8.23 -13.51 -6.87
N VAL A 258 7.30 -13.59 -7.81
CA VAL A 258 5.89 -13.82 -7.53
C VAL A 258 5.23 -14.46 -8.75
N SER A 259 4.27 -15.36 -8.51
CA SER A 259 3.36 -15.82 -9.56
C SER A 259 1.91 -15.46 -9.22
N THR A 260 1.09 -15.26 -10.25
CA THR A 260 -0.33 -14.94 -10.13
C THR A 260 -1.18 -16.02 -10.78
N ARG A 261 -2.25 -16.43 -10.08
CA ARG A 261 -3.21 -17.42 -10.58
C ARG A 261 -4.62 -16.88 -10.48
N GLY A 262 -5.33 -16.93 -11.59
CA GLY A 262 -6.70 -16.43 -11.70
C GLY A 262 -7.77 -17.50 -11.44
N ARG A 263 -8.91 -17.36 -12.12
CA ARG A 263 -10.02 -18.30 -12.05
C ARG A 263 -9.53 -19.71 -12.41
N ASP A 264 -10.08 -20.72 -11.75
CA ASP A 264 -9.72 -22.13 -11.92
C ASP A 264 -8.23 -22.43 -11.61
N ASN A 265 -7.59 -21.57 -10.83
CA ASN A 265 -6.19 -21.69 -10.43
C ASN A 265 -5.19 -21.68 -11.62
N LEU A 266 -5.60 -21.12 -12.77
CA LEU A 266 -4.76 -21.01 -13.95
C LEU A 266 -3.70 -19.94 -13.75
N LEU A 267 -2.45 -20.29 -14.10
CA LEU A 267 -1.32 -19.36 -14.09
C LEU A 267 -1.62 -18.21 -15.07
N GLN A 268 -1.57 -16.97 -14.59
CA GLN A 268 -1.77 -15.76 -15.38
C GLN A 268 -0.47 -15.02 -15.67
N GLY A 269 0.50 -15.11 -14.75
CA GLY A 269 1.78 -14.45 -14.92
C GLY A 269 2.78 -14.81 -13.85
N GLU A 270 4.05 -14.58 -14.18
CA GLU A 270 5.20 -14.68 -13.27
C GLU A 270 6.10 -13.47 -13.47
N ALA A 271 6.58 -12.89 -12.38
CA ALA A 271 7.66 -11.92 -12.38
C ALA A 271 8.94 -12.59 -11.87
N LYS A 272 10.06 -12.32 -12.54
CA LYS A 272 11.36 -12.94 -12.26
C LYS A 272 12.41 -11.88 -11.98
N ALA A 273 13.31 -12.20 -11.09
CA ALA A 273 14.49 -11.38 -10.80
C ALA A 273 15.45 -11.35 -11.99
N GLN A 274 16.19 -10.25 -12.12
CA GLN A 274 17.16 -10.00 -13.15
C GLN A 274 18.48 -9.53 -12.51
N VAL A 275 19.60 -10.03 -13.00
CA VAL A 275 20.93 -9.62 -12.50
C VAL A 275 21.20 -8.12 -12.72
N GLN A 276 20.62 -7.55 -13.77
CA GLN A 276 20.85 -6.14 -14.09
C GLN A 276 20.12 -5.23 -13.09
N GLY A 277 20.89 -4.38 -12.39
CA GLY A 277 20.36 -3.44 -11.40
C GLY A 277 20.39 -3.97 -9.96
N THR A 278 20.78 -5.23 -9.75
CA THR A 278 20.91 -5.79 -8.39
C THR A 278 21.94 -5.01 -7.57
N LEU A 279 21.55 -4.64 -6.36
CA LEU A 279 22.41 -3.91 -5.42
C LEU A 279 23.55 -4.80 -4.92
N PRO A 280 24.71 -4.20 -4.58
CA PRO A 280 25.82 -4.95 -4.00
C PRO A 280 25.40 -5.78 -2.78
N TYR A 281 25.86 -7.02 -2.73
CA TYR A 281 25.51 -7.93 -1.64
C TYR A 281 26.00 -7.41 -0.29
N VAL A 282 25.09 -7.35 0.67
CA VAL A 282 25.37 -7.19 2.10
C VAL A 282 24.49 -8.17 2.87
N PRO A 283 24.92 -8.68 4.06
CA PRO A 283 24.02 -9.45 4.93
C PRO A 283 22.74 -8.68 5.20
N MET A 284 21.61 -9.36 5.13
CA MET A 284 20.31 -8.69 5.19
C MET A 284 19.34 -9.42 6.11
N ILE A 285 18.48 -8.68 6.81
CA ILE A 285 17.35 -9.17 7.57
C ILE A 285 16.12 -8.31 7.26
N THR A 286 14.97 -8.94 7.12
CA THR A 286 13.70 -8.25 6.84
C THR A 286 12.79 -8.33 8.06
N ILE A 287 12.29 -7.18 8.53
CA ILE A 287 11.36 -7.13 9.67
C ILE A 287 9.92 -7.02 9.16
N ILE A 288 9.04 -7.87 9.68
CA ILE A 288 7.61 -7.91 9.35
C ILE A 288 6.74 -7.92 10.62
N ASN A 289 5.49 -7.50 10.47
CA ASN A 289 4.47 -7.62 11.51
C ASN A 289 3.06 -7.79 10.90
N GLU A 290 2.04 -7.81 11.75
CA GLU A 290 0.64 -7.96 11.36
C GLU A 290 0.12 -6.85 10.41
N GLY A 291 0.79 -5.71 10.38
CA GLY A 291 0.51 -4.61 9.45
C GLY A 291 1.22 -4.73 8.10
N THR A 292 2.12 -5.72 7.94
CA THR A 292 2.79 -6.00 6.65
C THR A 292 1.80 -6.72 5.74
N ALA A 293 1.40 -6.11 4.62
CA ALA A 293 0.33 -6.65 3.78
C ALA A 293 0.63 -6.54 2.27
N SER A 294 -0.01 -7.43 1.46
CA SER A 294 -0.09 -7.33 -0.01
C SER A 294 1.30 -7.24 -0.69
N ALA A 295 1.64 -6.12 -1.35
CA ALA A 295 2.92 -5.88 -2.02
C ALA A 295 4.13 -6.10 -1.08
N ALA A 296 4.02 -5.68 0.19
CA ALA A 296 5.05 -5.92 1.20
C ALA A 296 5.24 -7.42 1.50
N GLU A 297 4.15 -8.20 1.45
CA GLU A 297 4.21 -9.66 1.62
C GLU A 297 4.86 -10.36 0.42
N ILE A 298 4.72 -9.81 -0.78
CA ILE A 298 5.41 -10.31 -1.98
C ILE A 298 6.92 -10.16 -1.81
N VAL A 299 7.39 -8.97 -1.42
CA VAL A 299 8.82 -8.71 -1.18
C VAL A 299 9.35 -9.62 -0.07
N ALA A 300 8.68 -9.65 1.09
CA ALA A 300 9.08 -10.49 2.21
C ALA A 300 9.15 -11.98 1.82
N GLY A 301 8.10 -12.50 1.16
CA GLY A 301 8.03 -13.89 0.73
C GLY A 301 9.07 -14.25 -0.34
N ALA A 302 9.37 -13.35 -1.26
CA ALA A 302 10.40 -13.56 -2.28
C ALA A 302 11.80 -13.63 -1.64
N LEU A 303 12.13 -12.66 -0.79
CA LEU A 303 13.43 -12.62 -0.10
C LEU A 303 13.64 -13.85 0.81
N GLN A 304 12.59 -14.31 1.50
CA GLN A 304 12.62 -15.51 2.32
C GLN A 304 12.79 -16.77 1.49
N ASP A 305 11.92 -16.97 0.51
CA ASP A 305 11.88 -18.22 -0.26
C ASP A 305 13.14 -18.45 -1.10
N LEU A 306 13.76 -17.37 -1.59
CA LEU A 306 15.01 -17.40 -2.34
C LEU A 306 16.26 -17.34 -1.44
N GLY A 307 16.09 -17.32 -0.11
CA GLY A 307 17.18 -17.37 0.85
C GLY A 307 18.04 -16.11 0.91
N ARG A 308 17.51 -14.96 0.43
CA ARG A 308 18.23 -13.70 0.42
C ARG A 308 18.25 -13.03 1.80
N SER A 309 17.14 -13.11 2.54
CA SER A 309 16.95 -12.47 3.82
C SER A 309 16.02 -13.31 4.70
N PRO A 310 16.42 -13.68 5.93
CA PRO A 310 15.48 -14.22 6.89
C PRO A 310 14.48 -13.15 7.31
N LEU A 311 13.26 -13.59 7.63
CA LEU A 311 12.21 -12.76 8.18
C LEU A 311 12.25 -12.76 9.71
N LEU A 312 12.18 -11.59 10.32
CA LEU A 312 12.12 -11.41 11.78
C LEU A 312 10.85 -10.64 12.15
N GLY A 313 10.23 -11.02 13.25
CA GLY A 313 9.07 -10.31 13.81
C GLY A 313 7.89 -11.22 14.09
N THR A 314 6.71 -10.82 13.68
CA THR A 314 5.46 -11.56 13.81
C THR A 314 4.87 -11.87 12.43
N PRO A 315 3.95 -12.85 12.32
CA PRO A 315 3.33 -13.19 11.03
C PRO A 315 2.70 -11.97 10.35
N SER A 316 2.82 -11.89 9.03
CA SER A 316 2.22 -10.82 8.24
C SER A 316 0.69 -10.98 8.10
N PHE A 317 0.02 -10.02 7.51
CA PHE A 317 -1.43 -9.88 7.44
C PHE A 317 -2.13 -11.03 6.70
N GLY A 318 -1.62 -11.43 5.55
CA GLY A 318 -2.19 -12.49 4.72
C GLY A 318 -3.09 -12.01 3.58
N LYS A 319 -2.80 -10.85 2.98
CA LYS A 319 -3.53 -10.37 1.79
C LYS A 319 -2.85 -10.81 0.50
N GLY A 320 -3.30 -11.93 -0.06
CA GLY A 320 -2.76 -12.51 -1.28
C GLY A 320 -3.61 -12.28 -2.54
N SER A 321 -4.53 -11.32 -2.54
CA SER A 321 -5.42 -11.04 -3.66
C SER A 321 -4.88 -9.94 -4.59
N VAL A 322 -4.99 -10.17 -5.91
CA VAL A 322 -4.64 -9.21 -6.97
C VAL A 322 -5.88 -8.43 -7.37
N GLN A 323 -5.85 -7.10 -7.25
CA GLN A 323 -6.91 -6.24 -7.75
C GLN A 323 -6.53 -5.61 -9.09
N ASN A 324 -7.48 -5.58 -10.01
CA ASN A 324 -7.43 -4.74 -11.20
C ASN A 324 -8.34 -3.53 -11.01
N ILE A 325 -7.97 -2.42 -11.60
CA ILE A 325 -8.73 -1.18 -11.60
C ILE A 325 -9.23 -0.94 -13.01
N ILE A 326 -10.54 -0.81 -13.15
CA ILE A 326 -11.22 -0.56 -14.41
C ILE A 326 -11.80 0.84 -14.33
N ASP A 327 -11.30 1.74 -15.16
CA ASP A 327 -11.83 3.10 -15.30
C ASP A 327 -13.24 3.05 -15.89
N LEU A 328 -14.15 3.87 -15.35
CA LEU A 328 -15.49 4.07 -15.88
C LEU A 328 -15.60 5.48 -16.49
N GLU A 329 -16.52 5.64 -17.45
CA GLU A 329 -16.64 6.87 -18.26
C GLU A 329 -17.01 8.12 -17.45
N ASP A 330 -17.67 7.96 -16.32
CA ASP A 330 -18.08 9.04 -15.40
C ASP A 330 -16.97 9.50 -14.44
N GLY A 331 -15.75 8.93 -14.58
CA GLY A 331 -14.61 9.22 -13.71
C GLY A 331 -14.58 8.41 -12.41
N SER A 332 -15.52 7.49 -12.22
CA SER A 332 -15.48 6.46 -11.18
C SER A 332 -14.60 5.28 -11.63
N ALA A 333 -14.42 4.27 -10.77
CA ALA A 333 -13.71 3.06 -11.13
C ALA A 333 -14.24 1.83 -10.39
N LEU A 334 -14.06 0.66 -11.01
CA LEU A 334 -14.25 -0.63 -10.37
C LEU A 334 -12.89 -1.22 -10.03
N LYS A 335 -12.62 -1.39 -8.74
CA LYS A 335 -11.49 -2.17 -8.23
C LYS A 335 -11.99 -3.59 -7.97
N ILE A 336 -11.49 -4.56 -8.72
CA ILE A 336 -11.99 -5.94 -8.70
C ILE A 336 -10.86 -6.95 -8.50
N THR A 337 -11.10 -7.95 -7.65
CA THR A 337 -10.18 -9.07 -7.46
C THR A 337 -10.22 -10.00 -8.66
N ILE A 338 -9.05 -10.22 -9.29
CA ILE A 338 -8.90 -11.03 -10.52
C ILE A 338 -8.03 -12.26 -10.35
N ALA A 339 -7.12 -12.26 -9.35
CA ALA A 339 -6.17 -13.35 -9.15
C ALA A 339 -5.68 -13.41 -7.69
N ARG A 340 -4.83 -14.40 -7.40
CA ARG A 340 -4.12 -14.56 -6.14
C ARG A 340 -2.63 -14.63 -6.37
N TYR A 341 -1.85 -14.13 -5.38
CA TYR A 341 -0.38 -14.19 -5.37
C TYR A 341 0.10 -15.49 -4.73
N PHE A 342 1.22 -15.97 -5.27
CA PHE A 342 1.97 -17.10 -4.71
C PHE A 342 3.44 -16.73 -4.63
N THR A 343 4.09 -17.15 -3.54
CA THR A 343 5.52 -16.96 -3.34
C THR A 343 6.34 -17.81 -4.32
N PRO A 344 7.66 -17.61 -4.46
CA PRO A 344 8.53 -18.43 -5.32
C PRO A 344 8.36 -19.94 -5.13
N LYS A 345 8.19 -20.40 -3.90
CA LYS A 345 7.96 -21.82 -3.57
C LYS A 345 6.51 -22.28 -3.76
N GLY A 346 5.64 -21.44 -4.33
CA GLY A 346 4.24 -21.75 -4.59
C GLY A 346 3.34 -21.73 -3.36
N ARG A 347 3.76 -21.12 -2.25
CA ARG A 347 2.93 -20.93 -1.06
C ARG A 347 1.90 -19.82 -1.33
N PRO A 348 0.60 -20.02 -1.00
CA PRO A 348 -0.37 -18.93 -1.06
C PRO A 348 -0.10 -17.92 0.06
N ILE A 349 -0.20 -16.63 -0.27
CA ILE A 349 -0.15 -15.55 0.74
C ILE A 349 -1.52 -15.37 1.39
N GLN A 350 -2.60 -15.57 0.63
CA GLN A 350 -3.98 -15.32 1.08
C GLN A 350 -4.31 -16.12 2.35
N ASN A 351 -4.75 -15.43 3.40
CA ASN A 351 -5.15 -15.91 4.73
C ASN A 351 -4.01 -16.54 5.57
N VAL A 352 -2.83 -16.72 5.01
CA VAL A 352 -1.69 -17.36 5.68
C VAL A 352 -0.61 -16.35 6.07
N GLY A 353 -0.35 -15.38 5.19
CA GLY A 353 0.75 -14.45 5.31
C GLY A 353 2.13 -15.12 5.21
N ASN A 354 3.16 -14.34 5.48
CA ASN A 354 4.52 -14.82 5.63
C ASN A 354 4.80 -15.10 7.12
N GLN A 355 5.34 -16.29 7.41
CA GLN A 355 5.74 -16.64 8.76
C GLN A 355 7.21 -16.22 8.96
N PRO A 356 7.56 -15.53 10.06
CA PRO A 356 8.93 -15.16 10.32
C PRO A 356 9.80 -16.39 10.64
N ASP A 357 11.05 -16.37 10.17
CA ASP A 357 12.07 -17.36 10.54
C ASP A 357 12.53 -17.16 11.99
N ILE A 358 12.50 -15.90 12.45
CA ILE A 358 12.87 -15.49 13.81
C ILE A 358 11.67 -14.77 14.43
N TYR A 359 10.93 -15.49 15.26
CA TYR A 359 9.77 -14.90 15.93
C TYR A 359 10.20 -13.95 17.05
N VAL A 360 9.83 -12.68 16.94
CA VAL A 360 10.06 -11.66 17.96
C VAL A 360 8.79 -10.84 18.11
N SER A 361 8.12 -10.97 19.26
CA SER A 361 6.95 -10.15 19.58
C SER A 361 7.36 -8.69 19.76
N SER A 362 6.53 -7.77 19.27
CA SER A 362 6.65 -6.36 19.63
C SER A 362 6.23 -6.21 21.08
N ILE A 363 7.18 -6.06 22.00
CA ILE A 363 6.84 -5.70 23.37
C ILE A 363 6.54 -4.21 23.38
N THR A 364 5.29 -3.86 23.17
CA THR A 364 4.76 -2.60 23.69
C THR A 364 4.45 -2.86 25.16
N PRO A 365 5.01 -2.10 26.13
CA PRO A 365 4.55 -2.21 27.51
C PRO A 365 3.06 -1.92 27.48
N VAL A 366 2.29 -2.81 28.11
CA VAL A 366 0.83 -2.88 28.13
C VAL A 366 0.26 -1.52 28.55
N LEU A 367 -0.13 -0.74 27.58
CA LEU A 367 -1.20 0.24 27.70
C LEU A 367 -2.31 -0.28 26.79
N ASP A 368 -3.29 -0.93 27.43
CA ASP A 368 -4.53 -1.47 26.88
C ASP A 368 -4.41 -2.14 25.48
N GLU A 369 -4.76 -3.42 25.44
CA GLU A 369 -4.92 -4.22 24.23
C GLU A 369 -5.72 -3.41 23.19
N ILE A 370 -5.04 -2.74 22.29
CA ILE A 370 -5.65 -2.39 21.02
C ILE A 370 -5.71 -3.72 20.26
N ASP A 371 -6.88 -4.32 20.21
CA ASP A 371 -7.13 -5.48 19.36
C ASP A 371 -6.79 -5.08 17.90
N MET A 372 -5.58 -5.42 17.48
CA MET A 372 -5.20 -5.25 16.08
C MET A 372 -6.06 -6.19 15.25
N VAL A 373 -6.95 -5.62 14.46
CA VAL A 373 -7.89 -6.35 13.60
C VAL A 373 -7.08 -7.12 12.55
N ARG A 374 -7.16 -8.44 12.56
CA ARG A 374 -6.59 -9.34 11.56
C ARG A 374 -7.65 -9.73 10.53
N GLU A 375 -7.25 -10.28 9.39
CA GLU A 375 -8.19 -10.80 8.37
C GLU A 375 -9.22 -11.77 8.99
N LYS A 376 -8.81 -12.60 9.96
CA LYS A 376 -9.69 -13.50 10.72
C LYS A 376 -10.79 -12.80 11.53
N ASP A 377 -10.64 -11.49 11.79
CA ASP A 377 -11.54 -10.70 12.64
C ASP A 377 -12.51 -9.83 11.81
N LEU A 378 -12.38 -9.84 10.47
CA LEU A 378 -13.26 -9.10 9.56
C LEU A 378 -14.62 -9.79 9.41
N GLN A 379 -15.71 -9.02 9.38
CA GLN A 379 -17.04 -9.55 9.09
C GLN A 379 -17.10 -10.09 7.65
N GLY A 380 -17.54 -11.35 7.49
CA GLY A 380 -17.63 -12.03 6.19
C GLY A 380 -16.46 -12.97 5.87
N ARG A 381 -15.62 -13.29 6.85
CA ARG A 381 -14.53 -14.27 6.73
C ARG A 381 -15.04 -15.70 6.47
N ILE A 382 -14.23 -16.51 5.83
CA ILE A 382 -14.43 -17.96 5.70
C ILE A 382 -13.84 -18.61 6.95
N GLU A 383 -14.69 -19.29 7.74
CA GLU A 383 -14.28 -19.92 9.00
C GLU A 383 -13.40 -21.16 8.80
N THR A 384 -12.42 -21.36 9.68
CA THR A 384 -11.74 -22.63 9.91
C THR A 384 -11.72 -22.96 11.39
N ILE A 385 -11.82 -24.27 11.68
CA ILE A 385 -12.15 -24.90 12.95
C ILE A 385 -10.98 -24.90 13.92
N GLU A 386 -11.28 -24.61 15.17
CA GLU A 386 -10.68 -24.89 16.48
C GLU A 386 -10.17 -23.71 17.29
N GLU A 387 -10.93 -23.43 18.36
CA GLU A 387 -10.52 -22.60 19.49
C GLU A 387 -10.37 -23.46 20.75
N SER A 388 -9.39 -23.12 21.61
CA SER A 388 -9.58 -23.13 23.07
C SER A 388 -8.48 -22.41 23.86
N GLY A 389 -8.83 -21.37 24.53
CA GLY A 389 -8.70 -21.10 25.95
C GLY A 389 -7.35 -20.76 26.57
N LEU A 390 -7.14 -19.48 26.98
CA LEU A 390 -6.33 -19.15 28.17
C LEU A 390 -6.88 -17.87 28.85
N GLN A 391 -7.03 -17.96 30.18
CA GLN A 391 -7.63 -16.96 31.06
C GLN A 391 -6.67 -15.82 31.41
N LYS A 392 -7.27 -14.65 31.65
CA LYS A 392 -6.61 -13.41 32.12
C LYS A 392 -6.35 -13.46 33.63
N THR A 393 -5.19 -12.98 34.06
CA THR A 393 -4.97 -12.51 35.44
C THR A 393 -4.62 -11.02 35.43
N LYS A 394 -5.39 -10.25 36.20
CA LYS A 394 -5.13 -8.82 36.51
C LYS A 394 -4.24 -8.72 37.73
N ASP A 395 -3.23 -7.87 37.69
CA ASP A 395 -2.65 -7.31 38.92
C ASP A 395 -2.36 -5.82 38.76
N LYS A 396 -2.59 -5.07 39.85
CA LYS A 396 -2.54 -3.59 39.93
C LYS A 396 -1.35 -3.16 40.75
N THR A 397 -0.83 -1.98 40.39
CA THR A 397 -0.10 -0.97 41.19
C THR A 397 1.38 -0.76 40.85
N GLY A 398 1.71 0.49 40.57
CA GLY A 398 3.07 1.04 40.60
C GLY A 398 3.23 2.26 39.70
N LYS A 399 3.43 3.44 40.26
CA LYS A 399 3.88 4.64 39.55
C LYS A 399 5.12 4.32 38.74
N THR A 400 5.09 4.48 37.43
CA THR A 400 6.22 4.29 36.52
C THR A 400 6.61 5.59 35.85
N GLU A 401 7.89 5.94 35.94
CA GLU A 401 8.54 6.86 35.03
C GLU A 401 8.31 6.39 33.59
N PRO A 402 8.26 7.29 32.58
CA PRO A 402 8.05 6.87 31.20
C PRO A 402 9.18 5.93 30.78
N LEU A 403 8.86 4.66 30.66
CA LEU A 403 9.77 3.64 30.17
C LEU A 403 10.18 4.02 28.72
N LYS A 404 11.47 4.14 28.50
CA LYS A 404 12.04 4.30 27.16
C LYS A 404 11.59 3.09 26.34
N VAL A 405 10.66 3.29 25.41
CA VAL A 405 10.18 2.24 24.52
C VAL A 405 11.36 1.79 23.66
N VAL A 406 11.86 0.59 23.90
CA VAL A 406 12.92 -0.01 23.12
C VAL A 406 12.27 -0.86 22.04
N ASP A 407 12.54 -0.56 20.77
CA ASP A 407 12.15 -1.42 19.64
C ASP A 407 12.96 -2.71 19.69
N ILE A 408 12.39 -3.74 20.33
CA ILE A 408 13.08 -5.02 20.55
C ILE A 408 13.32 -5.77 19.24
N GLN A 409 12.41 -5.65 18.26
CA GLN A 409 12.56 -6.27 16.94
C GLN A 409 13.73 -5.67 16.19
N LEU A 410 13.83 -4.34 16.15
CA LEU A 410 14.96 -3.64 15.53
C LEU A 410 16.28 -3.97 16.23
N LYS A 411 16.29 -3.98 17.57
CA LYS A 411 17.48 -4.37 18.35
C LYS A 411 17.90 -5.81 18.03
N THR A 412 16.97 -6.75 18.02
CA THR A 412 17.26 -8.15 17.71
C THR A 412 17.81 -8.30 16.30
N ALA A 413 17.24 -7.58 15.31
CA ALA A 413 17.76 -7.58 13.94
C ALA A 413 19.21 -7.08 13.86
N GLN A 414 19.55 -6.01 14.60
CA GLN A 414 20.94 -5.53 14.68
C GLN A 414 21.88 -6.57 15.28
N GLU A 415 21.51 -7.21 16.40
CA GLU A 415 22.34 -8.22 17.06
C GLU A 415 22.51 -9.47 16.17
N TYR A 416 21.47 -9.85 15.41
CA TYR A 416 21.58 -10.94 14.44
C TYR A 416 22.60 -10.65 13.34
N LEU A 417 22.57 -9.44 12.75
CA LEU A 417 23.52 -9.04 11.71
C LEU A 417 24.96 -8.95 12.25
N LYS A 418 25.16 -8.45 13.48
CA LYS A 418 26.46 -8.43 14.14
C LYS A 418 27.01 -9.84 14.35
N SER A 419 26.18 -10.77 14.82
CA SER A 419 26.60 -12.15 15.02
C SER A 419 26.95 -12.85 13.73
N SER A 420 26.20 -12.63 12.66
CA SER A 420 26.45 -13.21 11.34
C SER A 420 27.81 -12.76 10.77
N SER A 421 28.16 -11.50 10.90
CA SER A 421 29.46 -10.95 10.48
C SER A 421 30.63 -11.56 11.26
N PHE A 422 30.43 -11.88 12.54
CA PHE A 422 31.42 -12.56 13.38
C PHE A 422 31.72 -13.99 12.87
N PHE A 423 30.71 -14.73 12.43
CA PHE A 423 30.90 -16.10 11.92
C PHE A 423 31.55 -16.10 10.53
N GLN A 424 31.16 -15.19 9.63
CA GLN A 424 31.78 -15.07 8.30
C GLN A 424 33.27 -14.70 8.38
N ASN A 425 33.65 -13.77 9.27
CA ASN A 425 35.04 -13.40 9.49
C ASN A 425 35.88 -14.54 10.08
N LYS A 426 35.28 -15.49 10.77
CA LYS A 426 35.95 -16.66 11.33
C LYS A 426 36.19 -17.73 10.27
N GLU A 427 35.31 -17.92 9.30
CA GLU A 427 35.47 -18.81 8.17
C GLU A 427 36.57 -18.31 7.21
N ALA A 428 36.57 -17.01 6.90
CA ALA A 428 37.59 -16.37 6.06
C ALA A 428 39.02 -16.42 6.67
N LYS A 429 39.13 -16.54 8.00
CA LYS A 429 40.43 -16.69 8.68
C LYS A 429 40.91 -18.16 8.81
N ARG A 430 40.07 -19.13 8.40
CA ARG A 430 40.40 -20.58 8.42
C ARG A 430 40.78 -21.12 7.05
N GLN A 431 40.56 -20.34 5.99
CA GLN A 431 41.05 -20.54 4.63
C GLN A 431 42.38 -19.77 4.42
#